data_3dd7fd37d32a02ae896c23f8e0ffad65
#
_entry.id   3dd7fd37d32a02ae896c23f8e0ffad65
#
_cell.length_a   1.000
_cell.length_b   1.000
_cell.length_c   1.000
_cell.angle_alpha   90.00
_cell.angle_beta   90.00
_cell.angle_gamma   90.00
#
_symmetry.space_group_name_H-M   'P 1'
#
loop_
_entity.id
_entity.type
_entity.pdbx_description
1 polymer ?
#
loop_
_entity_poly.entity_id
_entity_poly.type
_entity_poly.pdbx_seq_one_letter_code
_entity_poly.pdbx_strand_id
1 'polypeptide(L)'
;MGLNKKTVDDINVKGKRVLVRCDFNVPLKDGVITDETRIVAALPTIKKLINDGGKVILCSHLGKVKNGPNEGESLAPVAVRLSEKLGKEVKFVADYNVTGEAATKAVAEMKDGDVVLLQNTRFRGKEETKNDEEFSKELADLADDYVCDAFGSSHRAHASVAGVTKFITEKGGSNVVGYLMQKEINFLGNAVENPVRPFVAILGGAKVADKLNVISNLLEKCDTLIIGGGMAFTFLKAQGLEIGKSLVDEEKIDYCKEMMAKAEKLGKKLILPVDAAVADAFPNPIDAEIPVDYVDVENIPADKIGLDIGPKSAELFAEAAKTAKTVVWNGPMGVFENPVLAKGTIAVAKALAETDATTIIGGGDSAAAVNQLGFADKMSHISTGGGASLEFLEGKELPGVAAADDKE
;
A
#
# COMPACT_ATOMS: atom_id res chain seq x y z
N MET A 1 -8.85 6.19 -15.24
CA MET A 1 -9.33 5.04 -14.43
C MET A 1 -10.60 5.45 -13.70
N GLY A 2 -11.67 4.64 -13.82
CA GLY A 2 -12.89 4.85 -13.04
C GLY A 2 -12.68 4.45 -11.58
N LEU A 3 -12.84 5.37 -10.66
CA LEU A 3 -12.68 5.15 -9.22
C LEU A 3 -14.01 5.11 -8.47
N ASN A 4 -15.11 5.40 -9.14
CA ASN A 4 -16.45 5.35 -8.54
C ASN A 4 -17.00 3.93 -8.63
N LYS A 5 -16.62 3.09 -7.66
CA LYS A 5 -16.95 1.66 -7.66
C LYS A 5 -18.09 1.34 -6.71
N LYS A 6 -18.87 0.32 -7.07
CA LYS A 6 -19.88 -0.25 -6.17
C LYS A 6 -19.19 -0.86 -4.96
N THR A 7 -19.84 -0.72 -3.81
CA THR A 7 -19.34 -1.26 -2.53
C THR A 7 -20.32 -2.27 -1.97
N VAL A 8 -19.96 -2.88 -0.84
CA VAL A 8 -20.84 -3.80 -0.11
C VAL A 8 -22.17 -3.15 0.31
N ASP A 9 -22.23 -1.82 0.38
CA ASP A 9 -23.47 -1.10 0.69
C ASP A 9 -24.43 -1.01 -0.51
N ASP A 10 -23.95 -1.29 -1.70
CA ASP A 10 -24.70 -1.14 -2.96
C ASP A 10 -25.37 -2.44 -3.44
N ILE A 11 -25.19 -3.55 -2.71
CA ILE A 11 -25.73 -4.85 -3.07
C ILE A 11 -26.58 -5.45 -1.94
N ASN A 12 -27.54 -6.29 -2.31
CA ASN A 12 -28.32 -7.08 -1.36
C ASN A 12 -27.83 -8.53 -1.38
N VAL A 13 -27.24 -8.95 -0.28
CA VAL A 13 -26.63 -10.28 -0.16
C VAL A 13 -27.46 -11.28 0.61
N LYS A 14 -28.66 -10.90 1.08
CA LYS A 14 -29.53 -11.77 1.88
C LYS A 14 -29.79 -13.11 1.16
N GLY A 15 -29.43 -14.19 1.82
CA GLY A 15 -29.57 -15.55 1.28
C GLY A 15 -28.59 -15.91 0.16
N LYS A 16 -27.70 -14.99 -0.19
CA LYS A 16 -26.72 -15.21 -1.27
C LYS A 16 -25.37 -15.63 -0.74
N ARG A 17 -24.65 -16.40 -1.56
CA ARG A 17 -23.25 -16.75 -1.29
C ARG A 17 -22.36 -15.64 -1.82
N VAL A 18 -21.47 -15.15 -0.98
CA VAL A 18 -20.59 -14.03 -1.31
C VAL A 18 -19.14 -14.44 -1.11
N LEU A 19 -18.37 -14.45 -2.18
CA LEU A 19 -16.92 -14.68 -2.11
C LEU A 19 -16.22 -13.36 -1.81
N VAL A 20 -15.48 -13.32 -0.71
CA VAL A 20 -14.74 -12.13 -0.25
C VAL A 20 -13.25 -12.39 -0.33
N ARG A 21 -12.55 -11.64 -1.19
CA ARG A 21 -11.09 -11.69 -1.27
C ARG A 21 -10.50 -10.76 -0.22
N CYS A 22 -9.96 -11.34 0.81
CA CYS A 22 -9.29 -10.63 1.91
C CYS A 22 -7.76 -10.64 1.74
N ASP A 23 -7.09 -9.88 2.57
CA ASP A 23 -5.64 -9.98 2.76
C ASP A 23 -5.36 -10.55 4.15
N PHE A 24 -5.16 -11.84 4.23
CA PHE A 24 -4.78 -12.57 5.44
C PHE A 24 -3.33 -13.06 5.37
N ASN A 25 -2.50 -12.38 4.59
CA ASN A 25 -1.07 -12.65 4.52
C ASN A 25 -0.39 -12.11 5.78
N VAL A 26 -0.67 -12.76 6.90
CA VAL A 26 -0.18 -12.36 8.22
C VAL A 26 1.20 -12.95 8.51
N PRO A 27 2.03 -12.29 9.32
CA PRO A 27 3.29 -12.88 9.73
C PRO A 27 3.05 -14.01 10.74
N LEU A 28 3.72 -15.13 10.52
CA LEU A 28 3.67 -16.32 11.37
C LEU A 28 5.07 -16.61 11.90
N LYS A 29 5.15 -16.99 13.18
CA LYS A 29 6.35 -17.52 13.79
C LYS A 29 5.98 -18.82 14.51
N ASP A 30 6.54 -19.93 14.08
CA ASP A 30 6.27 -21.26 14.64
C ASP A 30 4.75 -21.57 14.68
N GLY A 31 4.04 -21.21 13.61
CA GLY A 31 2.60 -21.44 13.48
C GLY A 31 1.72 -20.46 14.26
N VAL A 32 2.32 -19.47 14.92
CA VAL A 32 1.59 -18.45 15.68
C VAL A 32 1.56 -17.12 14.94
N ILE A 33 0.38 -16.53 14.84
CA ILE A 33 0.19 -15.20 14.23
C ILE A 33 0.82 -14.16 15.16
N THR A 34 1.82 -13.43 14.67
CA THR A 34 2.55 -12.41 15.44
C THR A 34 1.98 -11.00 15.28
N ASP A 35 1.17 -10.76 14.24
CA ASP A 35 0.48 -9.49 14.00
C ASP A 35 -0.87 -9.78 13.37
N GLU A 36 -1.94 -9.36 14.03
CA GLU A 36 -3.33 -9.60 13.60
C GLU A 36 -3.99 -8.37 12.95
N THR A 37 -3.22 -7.33 12.65
CA THR A 37 -3.75 -6.07 12.10
C THR A 37 -4.61 -6.30 10.86
N ARG A 38 -4.16 -7.15 9.93
CA ARG A 38 -4.91 -7.46 8.70
C ARG A 38 -6.21 -8.20 8.97
N ILE A 39 -6.22 -9.06 9.97
CA ILE A 39 -7.43 -9.79 10.39
C ILE A 39 -8.46 -8.80 10.94
N VAL A 40 -8.03 -7.96 11.87
CA VAL A 40 -8.90 -6.93 12.48
C VAL A 40 -9.45 -5.98 11.43
N ALA A 41 -8.61 -5.56 10.49
CA ALA A 41 -8.99 -4.65 9.42
C ALA A 41 -10.07 -5.22 8.48
N ALA A 42 -10.13 -6.54 8.32
CA ALA A 42 -11.15 -7.20 7.50
C ALA A 42 -12.52 -7.32 8.18
N LEU A 43 -12.58 -7.17 9.50
CA LEU A 43 -13.81 -7.42 10.26
C LEU A 43 -15.01 -6.54 9.86
N PRO A 44 -14.86 -5.23 9.59
CA PRO A 44 -16.02 -4.41 9.21
C PRO A 44 -16.76 -4.93 7.97
N THR A 45 -16.03 -5.32 6.93
CA THR A 45 -16.62 -5.88 5.71
C THR A 45 -17.30 -7.23 6.01
N ILE A 46 -16.62 -8.11 6.72
CA ILE A 46 -17.15 -9.43 7.07
C ILE A 46 -18.43 -9.29 7.91
N LYS A 47 -18.41 -8.45 8.93
CA LYS A 47 -19.57 -8.21 9.81
C LYS A 47 -20.76 -7.62 9.05
N LYS A 48 -20.50 -6.69 8.11
CA LYS A 48 -21.54 -6.12 7.25
C LYS A 48 -22.28 -7.22 6.50
N LEU A 49 -21.52 -8.10 5.84
CA LEU A 49 -22.09 -9.19 5.04
C LEU A 49 -22.84 -10.22 5.89
N ILE A 50 -22.33 -10.54 7.08
CA ILE A 50 -23.02 -11.42 8.04
C ILE A 50 -24.35 -10.79 8.48
N ASN A 51 -24.32 -9.52 8.87
CA ASN A 51 -25.50 -8.80 9.37
C ASN A 51 -26.57 -8.63 8.30
N ASP A 52 -26.16 -8.57 7.04
CA ASP A 52 -27.08 -8.49 5.89
C ASP A 52 -27.64 -9.86 5.47
N GLY A 53 -27.31 -10.93 6.20
CA GLY A 53 -27.83 -12.27 5.94
C GLY A 53 -27.13 -13.03 4.83
N GLY A 54 -25.92 -12.63 4.46
CA GLY A 54 -25.11 -13.33 3.46
C GLY A 54 -24.49 -14.62 3.97
N LYS A 55 -24.17 -15.52 3.05
CA LYS A 55 -23.34 -16.70 3.27
C LYS A 55 -21.93 -16.31 2.86
N VAL A 56 -21.04 -16.10 3.82
CA VAL A 56 -19.75 -15.42 3.60
C VAL A 56 -18.64 -16.44 3.39
N ILE A 57 -18.02 -16.40 2.21
CA ILE A 57 -16.93 -17.29 1.80
C ILE A 57 -15.67 -16.44 1.68
N LEU A 58 -14.73 -16.61 2.61
CA LEU A 58 -13.48 -15.86 2.64
C LEU A 58 -12.38 -16.59 1.90
N CYS A 59 -11.56 -15.88 1.17
CA CYS A 59 -10.35 -16.40 0.54
C CYS A 59 -9.20 -15.41 0.63
N SER A 60 -7.99 -15.93 0.67
CA SER A 60 -6.75 -15.14 0.71
C SER A 60 -5.56 -16.00 0.33
N HIS A 61 -4.47 -15.35 -0.03
CA HIS A 61 -3.16 -15.98 -0.06
C HIS A 61 -2.46 -15.82 1.29
N LEU A 62 -1.44 -16.63 1.52
CA LEU A 62 -0.51 -16.55 2.65
C LEU A 62 0.88 -16.99 2.19
N GLY A 63 1.88 -16.13 2.35
CA GLY A 63 3.23 -16.41 1.92
C GLY A 63 3.38 -16.55 0.41
N LYS A 64 4.52 -17.06 -0.03
CA LYS A 64 4.84 -17.22 -1.46
C LYS A 64 4.55 -18.61 -2.01
N VAL A 65 4.44 -19.60 -1.13
CA VAL A 65 4.18 -21.01 -1.49
C VAL A 65 5.13 -21.51 -2.59
N LYS A 66 6.43 -21.38 -2.34
CA LYS A 66 7.47 -21.71 -3.33
C LYS A 66 7.54 -23.20 -3.66
N ASN A 67 7.23 -24.06 -2.70
CA ASN A 67 7.38 -25.51 -2.79
C ASN A 67 6.05 -26.26 -2.76
N GLY A 68 4.96 -25.61 -3.18
CA GLY A 68 3.63 -26.21 -3.19
C GLY A 68 2.93 -26.21 -1.84
N PRO A 69 1.71 -26.80 -1.76
CA PRO A 69 0.91 -26.79 -0.54
C PRO A 69 1.67 -27.38 0.65
N ASN A 70 1.57 -26.71 1.80
CA ASN A 70 2.21 -27.15 3.05
C ASN A 70 1.49 -26.57 4.25
N GLU A 71 1.60 -27.25 5.41
CA GLU A 71 0.92 -26.83 6.63
C GLU A 71 1.44 -25.49 7.19
N GLY A 72 2.69 -25.15 6.93
CA GLY A 72 3.29 -23.90 7.40
C GLY A 72 2.69 -22.64 6.76
N GLU A 73 2.08 -22.80 5.59
CA GLU A 73 1.41 -21.73 4.87
C GLU A 73 -0.11 -21.94 4.77
N SER A 74 -0.67 -22.80 5.65
CA SER A 74 -2.11 -23.00 5.78
C SER A 74 -2.77 -21.81 6.46
N LEU A 75 -3.99 -21.46 6.04
CA LEU A 75 -4.82 -20.43 6.67
C LEU A 75 -5.57 -20.92 7.92
N ALA A 76 -5.36 -22.17 8.35
CA ALA A 76 -6.02 -22.71 9.54
C ALA A 76 -5.88 -21.79 10.79
N PRO A 77 -4.70 -21.25 11.13
CA PRO A 77 -4.56 -20.33 12.25
C PRO A 77 -5.40 -19.05 12.11
N VAL A 78 -5.59 -18.58 10.90
CA VAL A 78 -6.41 -17.39 10.61
C VAL A 78 -7.87 -17.67 10.90
N ALA A 79 -8.37 -18.86 10.54
CA ALA A 79 -9.76 -19.26 10.84
C ALA A 79 -10.03 -19.27 12.34
N VAL A 80 -9.11 -19.77 13.15
CA VAL A 80 -9.21 -19.77 14.61
C VAL A 80 -9.30 -18.34 15.15
N ARG A 81 -8.41 -17.47 14.70
CA ARG A 81 -8.38 -16.08 15.16
C ARG A 81 -9.62 -15.30 14.72
N LEU A 82 -10.10 -15.50 13.50
CA LEU A 82 -11.34 -14.90 13.01
C LEU A 82 -12.55 -15.35 13.85
N SER A 83 -12.62 -16.64 14.17
CA SER A 83 -13.71 -17.18 15.02
C SER A 83 -13.75 -16.46 16.37
N GLU A 84 -12.60 -16.26 16.99
CA GLU A 84 -12.50 -15.54 18.27
C GLU A 84 -12.96 -14.08 18.12
N LYS A 85 -12.51 -13.40 17.07
CA LYS A 85 -12.84 -11.97 16.84
C LYS A 85 -14.30 -11.76 16.46
N LEU A 86 -14.91 -12.68 15.74
CA LEU A 86 -16.31 -12.60 15.32
C LEU A 86 -17.27 -13.12 16.38
N GLY A 87 -16.79 -13.87 17.38
CA GLY A 87 -17.64 -14.50 18.37
C GLY A 87 -18.57 -15.57 17.78
N LYS A 88 -18.17 -16.16 16.64
CA LYS A 88 -18.90 -17.24 15.97
C LYS A 88 -17.91 -18.10 15.20
N GLU A 89 -18.31 -19.34 14.91
CA GLU A 89 -17.48 -20.26 14.15
C GLU A 89 -17.21 -19.75 12.72
N VAL A 90 -15.93 -19.71 12.35
CA VAL A 90 -15.47 -19.62 10.96
C VAL A 90 -15.02 -21.03 10.59
N LYS A 91 -15.75 -21.69 9.71
CA LYS A 91 -15.43 -23.05 9.26
C LYS A 91 -14.24 -22.98 8.30
N PHE A 92 -13.12 -23.57 8.70
CA PHE A 92 -11.97 -23.69 7.82
C PHE A 92 -12.12 -24.91 6.92
N VAL A 93 -11.96 -24.72 5.61
CA VAL A 93 -12.00 -25.80 4.63
C VAL A 93 -10.56 -26.21 4.26
N ALA A 94 -10.09 -27.32 4.82
CA ALA A 94 -8.74 -27.81 4.66
C ALA A 94 -8.55 -28.57 3.33
N ASP A 95 -8.94 -27.97 2.23
CA ASP A 95 -8.85 -28.54 0.88
C ASP A 95 -7.65 -27.91 0.13
N TYR A 96 -6.62 -28.70 -0.09
CA TYR A 96 -5.42 -28.23 -0.79
C TYR A 96 -5.69 -27.80 -2.24
N ASN A 97 -6.80 -28.23 -2.83
CA ASN A 97 -7.24 -27.74 -4.14
C ASN A 97 -8.02 -26.43 -4.07
N VAL A 98 -8.23 -25.90 -2.88
CA VAL A 98 -8.95 -24.66 -2.59
C VAL A 98 -10.44 -24.74 -2.96
N THR A 99 -10.75 -25.13 -4.17
CA THR A 99 -12.11 -25.24 -4.75
C THR A 99 -12.54 -26.68 -5.04
N GLY A 100 -11.96 -27.65 -4.35
CA GLY A 100 -12.28 -29.07 -4.54
C GLY A 100 -13.62 -29.47 -3.89
N GLU A 101 -13.83 -30.79 -3.74
CA GLU A 101 -15.08 -31.35 -3.22
C GLU A 101 -15.41 -30.86 -1.81
N ALA A 102 -14.41 -30.76 -0.93
CA ALA A 102 -14.61 -30.29 0.43
C ALA A 102 -15.13 -28.85 0.46
N ALA A 103 -14.62 -27.98 -0.40
CA ALA A 103 -15.07 -26.61 -0.52
C ALA A 103 -16.50 -26.53 -1.07
N THR A 104 -16.78 -27.26 -2.12
CA THR A 104 -18.13 -27.34 -2.72
C THR A 104 -19.17 -27.80 -1.70
N LYS A 105 -18.85 -28.85 -0.94
CA LYS A 105 -19.73 -29.37 0.11
C LYS A 105 -19.94 -28.37 1.23
N ALA A 106 -18.87 -27.76 1.74
CA ALA A 106 -18.94 -26.79 2.83
C ALA A 106 -19.81 -25.59 2.46
N VAL A 107 -19.66 -25.08 1.24
CA VAL A 107 -20.44 -23.95 0.73
C VAL A 107 -21.90 -24.33 0.52
N ALA A 108 -22.20 -25.52 0.01
CA ALA A 108 -23.56 -26.00 -0.17
C ALA A 108 -24.34 -26.13 1.15
N GLU A 109 -23.65 -26.39 2.25
CA GLU A 109 -24.25 -26.57 3.59
C GLU A 109 -24.41 -25.24 4.36
N MET A 110 -23.94 -24.11 3.83
CA MET A 110 -24.01 -22.81 4.50
C MET A 110 -25.44 -22.33 4.67
N LYS A 111 -25.68 -21.70 5.83
CA LYS A 111 -26.89 -20.95 6.13
C LYS A 111 -26.59 -19.46 6.17
N ASP A 112 -27.64 -18.64 6.11
CA ASP A 112 -27.50 -17.18 6.19
C ASP A 112 -26.72 -16.77 7.43
N GLY A 113 -25.69 -15.96 7.25
CA GLY A 113 -24.79 -15.51 8.30
C GLY A 113 -23.63 -16.44 8.63
N ASP A 114 -23.55 -17.61 8.02
CA ASP A 114 -22.40 -18.50 8.18
C ASP A 114 -21.15 -17.95 7.48
N VAL A 115 -19.99 -18.33 8.01
CA VAL A 115 -18.70 -17.91 7.49
C VAL A 115 -17.82 -19.14 7.25
N VAL A 116 -17.26 -19.24 6.06
CA VAL A 116 -16.30 -20.27 5.64
C VAL A 116 -15.01 -19.58 5.21
N LEU A 117 -13.87 -20.13 5.58
CA LEU A 117 -12.56 -19.70 5.05
C LEU A 117 -11.98 -20.82 4.21
N LEU A 118 -11.70 -20.54 2.94
CA LEU A 118 -11.04 -21.47 2.03
C LEU A 118 -9.54 -21.55 2.35
N GLN A 119 -8.88 -22.59 1.91
CA GLN A 119 -7.44 -22.76 2.02
C GLN A 119 -6.71 -21.74 1.12
N ASN A 120 -5.44 -21.50 1.44
CA ASN A 120 -4.54 -20.58 0.75
C ASN A 120 -4.66 -20.68 -0.78
N THR A 121 -5.08 -19.61 -1.42
CA THR A 121 -5.30 -19.58 -2.88
C THR A 121 -4.03 -19.89 -3.66
N ARG A 122 -2.85 -19.57 -3.12
CA ARG A 122 -1.57 -19.88 -3.76
C ARG A 122 -1.20 -21.36 -3.70
N PHE A 123 -1.97 -22.20 -3.02
CA PHE A 123 -1.81 -23.64 -3.14
C PHE A 123 -2.14 -24.14 -4.54
N ARG A 124 -2.88 -23.37 -5.32
CA ARG A 124 -3.10 -23.62 -6.75
C ARG A 124 -1.93 -23.11 -7.62
N GLY A 125 -0.90 -22.52 -7.02
CA GLY A 125 0.32 -22.12 -7.71
C GLY A 125 0.07 -21.13 -8.85
N LYS A 126 0.51 -21.48 -10.05
CA LYS A 126 0.37 -20.61 -11.24
C LYS A 126 -1.08 -20.39 -11.67
N GLU A 127 -2.00 -21.26 -11.31
CA GLU A 127 -3.43 -21.07 -11.60
C GLU A 127 -3.94 -19.80 -10.89
N GLU A 128 -3.48 -19.56 -9.67
CA GLU A 128 -3.76 -18.29 -8.96
C GLU A 128 -2.96 -17.13 -9.55
N THR A 129 -1.63 -17.25 -9.60
CA THR A 129 -0.75 -16.13 -9.92
C THR A 129 -0.73 -15.72 -11.40
N LYS A 130 -1.16 -16.60 -12.29
CA LYS A 130 -1.27 -16.36 -13.73
C LYS A 130 -2.71 -16.12 -14.19
N ASN A 131 -3.62 -15.90 -13.25
CA ASN A 131 -5.01 -15.57 -13.56
C ASN A 131 -5.70 -16.63 -14.44
N ASP A 132 -5.54 -17.91 -14.09
CA ASP A 132 -6.08 -19.02 -14.84
C ASP A 132 -7.60 -18.97 -14.93
N GLU A 133 -8.15 -19.15 -16.12
CA GLU A 133 -9.60 -19.08 -16.35
C GLU A 133 -10.36 -20.20 -15.64
N GLU A 134 -9.84 -21.41 -15.64
CA GLU A 134 -10.49 -22.55 -15.00
C GLU A 134 -10.60 -22.37 -13.49
N PHE A 135 -9.50 -21.99 -12.83
CA PHE A 135 -9.49 -21.73 -11.39
C PHE A 135 -10.38 -20.52 -11.06
N SER A 136 -10.35 -19.48 -11.86
CA SER A 136 -11.22 -18.32 -11.70
C SER A 136 -12.69 -18.71 -11.75
N LYS A 137 -13.06 -19.58 -12.68
CA LYS A 137 -14.42 -20.10 -12.80
C LYS A 137 -14.80 -20.97 -11.61
N GLU A 138 -13.90 -21.82 -11.15
CA GLU A 138 -14.13 -22.67 -9.96
C GLU A 138 -14.43 -21.80 -8.72
N LEU A 139 -13.69 -20.72 -8.54
CA LEU A 139 -13.96 -19.75 -7.46
C LEU A 139 -15.33 -19.11 -7.61
N ALA A 140 -15.66 -18.64 -8.82
CA ALA A 140 -16.94 -18.00 -9.10
C ALA A 140 -18.12 -18.96 -8.92
N ASP A 141 -17.94 -20.24 -9.23
CA ASP A 141 -18.99 -21.25 -9.08
C ASP A 141 -19.41 -21.47 -7.62
N LEU A 142 -18.58 -21.07 -6.67
CA LEU A 142 -18.90 -21.13 -5.24
C LEU A 142 -19.84 -20.02 -4.77
N ALA A 143 -20.01 -18.96 -5.54
CA ALA A 143 -20.67 -17.75 -5.04
C ALA A 143 -21.61 -17.10 -6.08
N ASP A 144 -22.51 -16.27 -5.58
CA ASP A 144 -23.43 -15.45 -6.40
C ASP A 144 -22.84 -14.07 -6.67
N ASP A 145 -22.19 -13.47 -5.65
CA ASP A 145 -21.54 -12.16 -5.72
C ASP A 145 -20.08 -12.26 -5.25
N TYR A 146 -19.29 -11.26 -5.63
CA TYR A 146 -17.88 -11.17 -5.28
C TYR A 146 -17.54 -9.82 -4.66
N VAL A 147 -16.74 -9.85 -3.60
CA VAL A 147 -16.22 -8.64 -2.92
C VAL A 147 -14.69 -8.70 -2.92
N CYS A 148 -14.06 -7.64 -3.44
CA CYS A 148 -12.62 -7.45 -3.30
C CYS A 148 -12.33 -6.49 -2.13
N ASP A 149 -11.64 -6.97 -1.12
CA ASP A 149 -11.26 -6.17 0.05
C ASP A 149 -9.75 -6.24 0.32
N ALA A 150 -8.97 -6.53 -0.70
CA ALA A 150 -7.53 -6.75 -0.63
C ALA A 150 -6.77 -5.75 -1.51
N PHE A 151 -6.69 -4.49 -1.06
CA PHE A 151 -5.99 -3.45 -1.82
C PHE A 151 -4.51 -3.81 -2.05
N GLY A 152 -3.85 -4.39 -1.05
CA GLY A 152 -2.45 -4.80 -1.15
C GLY A 152 -2.15 -5.83 -2.24
N SER A 153 -3.16 -6.55 -2.71
CA SER A 153 -3.06 -7.54 -3.80
C SER A 153 -3.69 -7.05 -5.11
N SER A 154 -4.30 -5.86 -5.10
CA SER A 154 -5.10 -5.36 -6.23
C SER A 154 -4.27 -4.97 -7.46
N HIS A 155 -2.96 -4.82 -7.32
CA HIS A 155 -2.04 -4.51 -8.42
C HIS A 155 -1.66 -5.74 -9.26
N ARG A 156 -2.07 -6.92 -8.82
CA ARG A 156 -1.77 -8.19 -9.51
C ARG A 156 -3.04 -8.84 -10.04
N ALA A 157 -3.04 -9.21 -11.31
CA ALA A 157 -4.15 -9.90 -11.94
C ALA A 157 -4.11 -11.39 -11.58
N HIS A 158 -4.41 -11.71 -10.33
CA HIS A 158 -4.54 -13.10 -9.84
C HIS A 158 -5.98 -13.58 -10.02
N ALA A 159 -6.16 -14.91 -10.09
CA ALA A 159 -7.49 -15.51 -10.27
C ALA A 159 -8.49 -15.03 -9.20
N SER A 160 -8.09 -15.04 -7.92
CA SER A 160 -8.96 -14.64 -6.82
C SER A 160 -9.16 -13.11 -6.70
N VAL A 161 -8.39 -12.30 -7.42
CA VAL A 161 -8.44 -10.84 -7.38
C VAL A 161 -9.16 -10.26 -8.61
N ALA A 162 -8.88 -10.78 -9.77
CA ALA A 162 -9.38 -10.23 -11.04
C ALA A 162 -10.16 -11.24 -11.88
N GLY A 163 -9.59 -12.40 -12.17
CA GLY A 163 -10.19 -13.38 -13.09
C GLY A 163 -11.58 -13.86 -12.68
N VAL A 164 -11.81 -14.01 -11.40
CA VAL A 164 -13.10 -14.47 -10.83
C VAL A 164 -14.27 -13.55 -11.24
N THR A 165 -14.02 -12.26 -11.42
CA THR A 165 -15.07 -11.26 -11.67
C THR A 165 -15.80 -11.50 -13.00
N LYS A 166 -15.09 -11.95 -14.04
CA LYS A 166 -15.69 -12.27 -15.34
C LYS A 166 -16.82 -13.30 -15.19
N PHE A 167 -16.56 -14.36 -14.42
CA PHE A 167 -17.51 -15.45 -14.27
C PHE A 167 -18.66 -15.12 -13.32
N ILE A 168 -18.44 -14.26 -12.34
CA ILE A 168 -19.50 -13.71 -11.51
C ILE A 168 -20.44 -12.86 -12.38
N THR A 169 -19.91 -11.99 -13.24
CA THR A 169 -20.70 -11.16 -14.17
C THR A 169 -21.52 -12.02 -15.12
N GLU A 170 -20.93 -13.07 -15.68
CA GLU A 170 -21.61 -13.97 -16.62
C GLU A 170 -22.85 -14.65 -16.02
N LYS A 171 -22.87 -14.87 -14.72
CA LYS A 171 -24.05 -15.45 -14.03
C LYS A 171 -24.98 -14.39 -13.42
N GLY A 172 -24.79 -13.12 -13.76
CA GLY A 172 -25.65 -12.03 -13.31
C GLY A 172 -25.33 -11.51 -11.91
N GLY A 173 -24.20 -11.92 -11.33
CA GLY A 173 -23.74 -11.43 -10.03
C GLY A 173 -23.05 -10.08 -10.10
N SER A 174 -22.80 -9.50 -8.93
CA SER A 174 -22.11 -8.22 -8.78
C SER A 174 -20.70 -8.41 -8.25
N ASN A 175 -19.78 -7.56 -8.74
CA ASN A 175 -18.40 -7.47 -8.26
C ASN A 175 -18.24 -6.11 -7.60
N VAL A 176 -18.05 -6.10 -6.27
CA VAL A 176 -17.98 -4.85 -5.52
C VAL A 176 -16.72 -4.81 -4.66
N VAL A 177 -16.44 -3.67 -4.07
CA VAL A 177 -15.32 -3.50 -3.15
C VAL A 177 -15.79 -3.49 -1.69
N GLY A 178 -14.94 -4.01 -0.81
CA GLY A 178 -15.16 -3.92 0.63
C GLY A 178 -14.74 -2.57 1.19
N TYR A 179 -14.93 -2.39 2.49
CA TYR A 179 -14.65 -1.12 3.16
C TYR A 179 -13.17 -0.73 3.16
N LEU A 180 -12.24 -1.69 3.25
CA LEU A 180 -10.81 -1.40 3.16
C LEU A 180 -10.44 -0.86 1.78
N MET A 181 -10.90 -1.53 0.73
CA MET A 181 -10.68 -1.12 -0.65
C MET A 181 -11.31 0.24 -0.92
N GLN A 182 -12.54 0.46 -0.46
CA GLN A 182 -13.24 1.73 -0.60
C GLN A 182 -12.47 2.88 0.04
N LYS A 183 -11.93 2.67 1.23
CA LYS A 183 -11.15 3.67 1.94
C LYS A 183 -9.87 4.04 1.18
N GLU A 184 -9.17 3.05 0.64
CA GLU A 184 -7.99 3.27 -0.19
C GLU A 184 -8.33 4.05 -1.46
N ILE A 185 -9.41 3.68 -2.14
CA ILE A 185 -9.87 4.37 -3.35
C ILE A 185 -10.26 5.81 -3.02
N ASN A 186 -11.01 6.03 -1.94
CA ASN A 186 -11.48 7.36 -1.57
C ASN A 186 -10.35 8.29 -1.17
N PHE A 187 -9.38 7.82 -0.42
CA PHE A 187 -8.27 8.65 0.03
C PHE A 187 -7.16 8.74 -1.00
N LEU A 188 -6.49 7.62 -1.28
CA LEU A 188 -5.34 7.62 -2.18
C LEU A 188 -5.73 7.91 -3.63
N GLY A 189 -6.80 7.29 -4.10
CA GLY A 189 -7.31 7.46 -5.46
C GLY A 189 -7.72 8.89 -5.74
N ASN A 190 -8.57 9.47 -4.90
CA ASN A 190 -9.06 10.83 -5.11
C ASN A 190 -7.96 11.88 -4.90
N ALA A 191 -7.01 11.63 -4.00
CA ALA A 191 -5.89 12.54 -3.78
C ALA A 191 -5.03 12.72 -5.03
N VAL A 192 -4.83 11.64 -5.79
CA VAL A 192 -4.00 11.67 -7.01
C VAL A 192 -4.80 12.13 -8.23
N GLU A 193 -6.02 11.59 -8.41
CA GLU A 193 -6.82 11.85 -9.61
C GLU A 193 -7.66 13.13 -9.54
N ASN A 194 -8.10 13.53 -8.35
CA ASN A 194 -8.97 14.69 -8.16
C ASN A 194 -8.68 15.42 -6.85
N PRO A 195 -7.43 15.92 -6.65
CA PRO A 195 -7.05 16.54 -5.39
C PRO A 195 -7.70 17.89 -5.16
N VAL A 196 -7.95 18.21 -3.89
CA VAL A 196 -8.22 19.59 -3.48
C VAL A 196 -6.87 20.31 -3.45
N ARG A 197 -6.75 21.40 -4.21
CA ARG A 197 -5.47 22.11 -4.38
C ARG A 197 -5.28 23.26 -3.36
N PRO A 198 -4.07 23.58 -2.97
CA PRO A 198 -2.79 23.07 -3.47
C PRO A 198 -2.53 21.59 -3.06
N PHE A 199 -2.03 20.82 -4.02
CA PHE A 199 -1.61 19.43 -3.80
C PHE A 199 -0.08 19.36 -3.72
N VAL A 200 0.42 18.92 -2.58
CA VAL A 200 1.86 18.73 -2.31
C VAL A 200 2.14 17.23 -2.24
N ALA A 201 3.06 16.75 -3.07
CA ALA A 201 3.57 15.39 -3.01
C ALA A 201 4.96 15.42 -2.38
N ILE A 202 5.23 14.52 -1.44
CA ILE A 202 6.52 14.38 -0.76
C ILE A 202 7.04 12.97 -1.03
N LEU A 203 8.19 12.88 -1.68
CA LEU A 203 8.85 11.61 -1.99
C LEU A 203 10.20 11.53 -1.29
N GLY A 204 10.47 10.39 -0.71
CA GLY A 204 11.76 10.05 -0.13
C GLY A 204 12.15 8.62 -0.48
N GLY A 205 13.17 8.12 0.18
CA GLY A 205 13.71 6.79 -0.08
C GLY A 205 15.14 6.86 -0.61
N ALA A 206 15.75 5.70 -0.88
CA ALA A 206 17.16 5.62 -1.16
C ALA A 206 17.54 5.92 -2.62
N LYS A 207 16.76 5.41 -3.59
CA LYS A 207 17.14 5.41 -5.01
C LYS A 207 16.06 5.99 -5.92
N VAL A 208 16.49 6.82 -6.87
CA VAL A 208 15.63 7.36 -7.93
C VAL A 208 15.05 6.23 -8.79
N ALA A 209 15.86 5.21 -9.09
CA ALA A 209 15.44 4.07 -9.92
C ALA A 209 14.17 3.38 -9.41
N ASP A 210 13.94 3.38 -8.11
CA ASP A 210 12.78 2.74 -7.49
C ASP A 210 11.49 3.56 -7.65
N LYS A 211 11.59 4.83 -8.05
CA LYS A 211 10.45 5.77 -8.08
C LYS A 211 10.33 6.58 -9.38
N LEU A 212 10.90 6.10 -10.48
CA LEU A 212 10.90 6.81 -11.76
C LEU A 212 9.49 7.22 -12.22
N ASN A 213 8.59 6.26 -12.25
CA ASN A 213 7.23 6.49 -12.73
C ASN A 213 6.38 7.27 -11.71
N VAL A 214 6.67 7.12 -10.43
CA VAL A 214 6.02 7.89 -9.36
C VAL A 214 6.34 9.36 -9.51
N ILE A 215 7.62 9.69 -9.68
CA ILE A 215 8.08 11.08 -9.87
C ILE A 215 7.41 11.70 -11.08
N SER A 216 7.48 11.02 -12.22
CA SER A 216 6.92 11.51 -13.48
C SER A 216 5.42 11.73 -13.40
N ASN A 217 4.68 10.77 -12.83
CA ASN A 217 3.23 10.86 -12.72
C ASN A 217 2.81 11.96 -11.73
N LEU A 218 3.44 12.03 -10.57
CA LEU A 218 3.08 13.04 -9.56
C LEU A 218 3.41 14.45 -10.01
N LEU A 219 4.47 14.66 -10.80
CA LEU A 219 4.75 15.98 -11.40
C LEU A 219 3.59 16.48 -12.26
N GLU A 220 2.87 15.60 -12.92
CA GLU A 220 1.70 15.96 -13.73
C GLU A 220 0.48 16.26 -12.87
N LYS A 221 0.40 15.71 -11.67
CA LYS A 221 -0.77 15.76 -10.79
C LYS A 221 -0.67 16.83 -9.69
N CYS A 222 0.52 17.03 -9.11
CA CYS A 222 0.71 17.93 -7.98
C CYS A 222 0.97 19.37 -8.40
N ASP A 223 0.92 20.28 -7.43
CA ASP A 223 1.36 21.67 -7.58
C ASP A 223 2.81 21.82 -7.13
N THR A 224 3.22 21.07 -6.11
CA THR A 224 4.57 21.08 -5.57
C THR A 224 5.02 19.62 -5.33
N LEU A 225 6.21 19.27 -5.80
CA LEU A 225 6.86 18.00 -5.51
C LEU A 225 8.09 18.25 -4.65
N ILE A 226 8.13 17.61 -3.49
CA ILE A 226 9.26 17.67 -2.55
C ILE A 226 10.00 16.33 -2.64
N ILE A 227 11.31 16.40 -2.86
CA ILE A 227 12.19 15.24 -2.90
C ILE A 227 13.13 15.26 -1.69
N GLY A 228 13.10 14.20 -0.89
CA GLY A 228 14.02 13.99 0.23
C GLY A 228 14.65 12.61 0.18
N GLY A 229 15.28 12.21 1.28
CA GLY A 229 15.95 10.92 1.37
C GLY A 229 17.21 10.81 0.51
N GLY A 230 17.75 9.60 0.41
CA GLY A 230 18.96 9.32 -0.38
C GLY A 230 18.80 9.67 -1.85
N MET A 231 17.61 9.52 -2.40
CA MET A 231 17.34 9.85 -3.82
C MET A 231 17.55 11.33 -4.15
N ALA A 232 17.45 12.22 -3.17
CA ALA A 232 17.66 13.65 -3.38
C ALA A 232 19.09 13.95 -3.84
N PHE A 233 20.06 13.16 -3.43
CA PHE A 233 21.46 13.39 -3.79
C PHE A 233 21.73 13.18 -5.29
N THR A 234 20.99 12.30 -5.93
CA THR A 234 21.06 12.15 -7.40
C THR A 234 20.55 13.41 -8.09
N PHE A 235 19.48 14.03 -7.60
CA PHE A 235 19.01 15.33 -8.10
C PHE A 235 20.02 16.45 -7.86
N LEU A 236 20.65 16.49 -6.69
CA LEU A 236 21.68 17.49 -6.38
C LEU A 236 22.90 17.32 -7.27
N LYS A 237 23.32 16.09 -7.53
CA LYS A 237 24.40 15.79 -8.47
C LYS A 237 24.03 16.26 -9.89
N ALA A 238 22.79 16.05 -10.29
CA ALA A 238 22.27 16.51 -11.59
C ALA A 238 22.33 18.04 -11.73
N GLN A 239 22.24 18.77 -10.60
CA GLN A 239 22.43 20.23 -10.58
C GLN A 239 23.91 20.66 -10.63
N GLY A 240 24.85 19.72 -10.63
CA GLY A 240 26.28 19.98 -10.66
C GLY A 240 26.94 20.10 -9.29
N LEU A 241 26.23 19.75 -8.21
CA LEU A 241 26.79 19.81 -6.86
C LEU A 241 27.60 18.57 -6.52
N GLU A 242 28.62 18.73 -5.69
CA GLU A 242 29.39 17.64 -5.11
C GLU A 242 28.65 17.07 -3.90
N ILE A 243 28.46 15.77 -3.86
CA ILE A 243 27.65 15.10 -2.84
C ILE A 243 28.48 14.18 -1.92
N GLY A 244 29.80 14.24 -2.00
CA GLY A 244 30.71 13.40 -1.20
C GLY A 244 30.49 11.92 -1.48
N LYS A 245 30.35 11.14 -0.41
CA LYS A 245 30.09 9.70 -0.45
C LYS A 245 28.60 9.35 -0.42
N SER A 246 27.73 10.34 -0.58
CA SER A 246 26.28 10.12 -0.54
C SER A 246 25.82 9.16 -1.64
N LEU A 247 24.70 8.48 -1.39
CA LEU A 247 24.10 7.62 -2.40
C LEU A 247 23.83 8.41 -3.67
N VAL A 248 24.17 7.81 -4.80
CA VAL A 248 23.89 8.37 -6.11
C VAL A 248 23.53 7.26 -7.07
N ASP A 249 22.51 7.51 -7.89
CA ASP A 249 22.12 6.64 -8.96
C ASP A 249 22.70 7.24 -10.27
N GLU A 250 23.93 6.88 -10.59
CA GLU A 250 24.69 7.46 -11.70
C GLU A 250 23.94 7.35 -13.04
N GLU A 251 23.23 6.26 -13.25
CA GLU A 251 22.48 6.01 -14.48
C GLU A 251 21.22 6.88 -14.60
N LYS A 252 20.82 7.57 -13.52
CA LYS A 252 19.58 8.34 -13.45
C LYS A 252 19.80 9.85 -13.34
N ILE A 253 21.02 10.31 -13.46
CA ILE A 253 21.35 11.76 -13.44
C ILE A 253 20.62 12.49 -14.57
N ASP A 254 20.64 11.94 -15.79
CA ASP A 254 19.95 12.54 -16.93
C ASP A 254 18.43 12.55 -16.73
N TYR A 255 17.89 11.49 -16.15
CA TYR A 255 16.47 11.42 -15.78
C TYR A 255 16.11 12.53 -14.78
N CYS A 256 16.94 12.78 -13.78
CA CYS A 256 16.70 13.85 -12.81
C CYS A 256 16.70 15.24 -13.49
N LYS A 257 17.61 15.46 -14.44
CA LYS A 257 17.61 16.68 -15.26
C LYS A 257 16.33 16.84 -16.06
N GLU A 258 15.83 15.75 -16.65
CA GLU A 258 14.57 15.75 -17.40
C GLU A 258 13.39 16.08 -16.49
N MET A 259 13.36 15.54 -15.27
CA MET A 259 12.28 15.81 -14.32
C MET A 259 12.28 17.24 -13.81
N MET A 260 13.46 17.82 -13.58
CA MET A 260 13.57 19.22 -13.22
C MET A 260 13.10 20.14 -14.35
N ALA A 261 13.47 19.81 -15.59
CA ALA A 261 13.01 20.53 -16.78
C ALA A 261 11.49 20.37 -16.99
N LYS A 262 10.96 19.19 -16.77
CA LYS A 262 9.51 18.91 -16.84
C LYS A 262 8.74 19.74 -15.82
N ALA A 263 9.23 19.82 -14.58
CA ALA A 263 8.61 20.61 -13.54
C ALA A 263 8.53 22.09 -13.95
N GLU A 264 9.62 22.63 -14.47
CA GLU A 264 9.67 24.01 -14.94
C GLU A 264 8.69 24.25 -16.10
N LYS A 265 8.69 23.38 -17.09
CA LYS A 265 7.78 23.43 -18.26
C LYS A 265 6.31 23.41 -17.84
N LEU A 266 5.96 22.60 -16.83
CA LEU A 266 4.60 22.46 -16.33
C LEU A 266 4.22 23.54 -15.32
N GLY A 267 5.14 24.42 -14.93
CA GLY A 267 4.89 25.44 -13.91
C GLY A 267 4.77 24.87 -12.50
N LYS A 268 5.35 23.71 -12.25
CA LYS A 268 5.33 23.05 -10.94
C LYS A 268 6.57 23.43 -10.14
N LYS A 269 6.42 23.45 -8.81
CA LYS A 269 7.57 23.60 -7.92
C LYS A 269 8.16 22.24 -7.62
N LEU A 270 9.44 22.06 -7.87
CA LEU A 270 10.20 20.90 -7.44
C LEU A 270 11.20 21.38 -6.38
N ILE A 271 10.99 20.97 -5.13
CA ILE A 271 11.77 21.41 -3.98
C ILE A 271 12.74 20.30 -3.58
N LEU A 272 14.03 20.63 -3.56
CA LEU A 272 15.12 19.78 -3.12
C LEU A 272 15.66 20.25 -1.77
N PRO A 273 16.35 19.38 -1.02
CA PRO A 273 17.03 19.81 0.19
C PRO A 273 18.04 20.92 -0.07
N VAL A 274 18.16 21.86 0.88
CA VAL A 274 19.14 22.94 0.84
C VAL A 274 20.30 22.67 1.81
N ASP A 275 20.12 21.73 2.73
CA ASP A 275 21.13 21.27 3.67
C ASP A 275 20.95 19.77 3.95
N ALA A 276 21.96 19.18 4.56
CA ALA A 276 21.96 17.74 4.87
C ALA A 276 22.64 17.45 6.20
N ALA A 277 22.20 16.39 6.84
CA ALA A 277 22.89 15.76 7.95
C ALA A 277 23.92 14.79 7.38
N VAL A 278 25.19 15.01 7.67
CA VAL A 278 26.29 14.21 7.13
C VAL A 278 27.06 13.51 8.24
N ALA A 279 27.59 12.32 7.93
CA ALA A 279 28.40 11.52 8.85
C ALA A 279 29.58 10.89 8.11
N ASP A 280 30.49 10.29 8.84
CA ASP A 280 31.66 9.59 8.25
C ASP A 280 31.28 8.31 7.51
N ALA A 281 30.24 7.62 8.03
CA ALA A 281 29.78 6.36 7.46
C ALA A 281 28.31 6.11 7.84
N PHE A 282 27.68 5.18 7.13
CA PHE A 282 26.35 4.70 7.47
C PHE A 282 26.38 4.01 8.85
N PRO A 283 25.42 4.29 9.75
CA PRO A 283 25.41 3.69 11.09
C PRO A 283 25.28 2.17 11.05
N ASN A 284 26.10 1.48 11.87
CA ASN A 284 26.07 0.03 12.02
C ASN A 284 26.34 -0.34 13.49
N PRO A 285 25.31 -0.86 14.23
CA PRO A 285 23.94 -1.10 13.78
C PRO A 285 23.22 0.19 13.39
N ILE A 286 22.09 0.05 12.71
CA ILE A 286 21.39 1.21 12.10
C ILE A 286 21.00 2.28 13.13
N ASP A 287 20.77 1.90 14.37
CA ASP A 287 20.42 2.79 15.49
C ASP A 287 21.65 3.23 16.30
N ALA A 288 22.86 2.93 15.83
CA ALA A 288 24.09 3.30 16.54
C ALA A 288 24.21 4.83 16.69
N GLU A 289 24.71 5.24 17.85
CA GLU A 289 25.01 6.64 18.09
C GLU A 289 26.25 7.03 17.29
N ILE A 290 26.09 8.04 16.40
CA ILE A 290 27.15 8.50 15.50
C ILE A 290 27.25 10.02 15.54
N PRO A 291 28.46 10.60 15.36
CA PRO A 291 28.59 12.04 15.15
C PRO A 291 27.96 12.47 13.82
N VAL A 292 27.17 13.53 13.87
CA VAL A 292 26.49 14.09 12.70
C VAL A 292 26.72 15.59 12.65
N ASP A 293 27.08 16.09 11.46
CA ASP A 293 27.19 17.52 11.18
C ASP A 293 26.09 17.93 10.19
N TYR A 294 25.67 19.18 10.26
CA TYR A 294 24.73 19.76 9.31
C TYR A 294 25.48 20.72 8.39
N VAL A 295 25.37 20.50 7.09
CA VAL A 295 26.06 21.29 6.07
C VAL A 295 25.09 21.70 4.98
N ASP A 296 25.34 22.87 4.36
CA ASP A 296 24.62 23.25 3.14
C ASP A 296 24.98 22.26 2.02
N VAL A 297 24.03 21.99 1.13
CA VAL A 297 24.23 21.00 0.05
C VAL A 297 25.31 21.42 -0.95
N GLU A 298 25.65 22.70 -1.00
CA GLU A 298 26.75 23.23 -1.80
C GLU A 298 28.13 22.91 -1.20
N ASN A 299 28.18 22.49 0.06
CA ASN A 299 29.40 22.32 0.84
C ASN A 299 29.53 20.93 1.48
N ILE A 300 28.97 19.89 0.87
CA ILE A 300 29.10 18.53 1.39
C ILE A 300 30.57 18.07 1.27
N PRO A 301 31.24 17.74 2.37
CA PRO A 301 32.62 17.28 2.31
C PRO A 301 32.78 15.99 1.51
N ALA A 302 33.90 15.86 0.78
CA ALA A 302 34.15 14.73 -0.09
C ALA A 302 34.21 13.37 0.65
N ASP A 303 34.52 13.40 1.96
CA ASP A 303 34.67 12.22 2.82
C ASP A 303 33.40 11.93 3.66
N LYS A 304 32.33 12.65 3.45
CA LYS A 304 31.08 12.49 4.22
C LYS A 304 29.93 11.92 3.37
N ILE A 305 29.04 11.20 4.04
CA ILE A 305 27.79 10.68 3.46
C ILE A 305 26.60 11.43 4.05
N GLY A 306 25.70 11.89 3.18
CA GLY A 306 24.43 12.49 3.61
C GLY A 306 23.42 11.40 3.99
N LEU A 307 22.81 11.54 5.17
CA LEU A 307 21.93 10.51 5.75
C LEU A 307 20.56 11.02 6.20
N ASP A 308 20.34 12.32 6.11
CA ASP A 308 19.06 12.97 6.40
C ASP A 308 19.07 14.36 5.77
N ILE A 309 17.91 14.97 5.66
CA ILE A 309 17.81 16.40 5.37
C ILE A 309 18.24 17.21 6.60
N GLY A 310 18.73 18.41 6.38
CA GLY A 310 19.10 19.30 7.48
C GLY A 310 17.91 20.13 7.99
N PRO A 311 18.14 20.95 9.05
CA PRO A 311 17.08 21.74 9.66
C PRO A 311 16.49 22.83 8.74
N LYS A 312 17.28 23.41 7.85
CA LYS A 312 16.78 24.40 6.87
C LYS A 312 15.86 23.75 5.84
N SER A 313 16.20 22.55 5.39
CA SER A 313 15.36 21.75 4.48
C SER A 313 14.06 21.36 5.18
N ALA A 314 14.14 20.91 6.43
CA ALA A 314 12.98 20.52 7.22
C ALA A 314 11.98 21.68 7.36
N GLU A 315 12.46 22.88 7.63
CA GLU A 315 11.63 24.09 7.70
C GLU A 315 11.00 24.42 6.35
N LEU A 316 11.79 24.38 5.28
CA LEU A 316 11.31 24.62 3.92
C LEU A 316 10.20 23.63 3.51
N PHE A 317 10.38 22.34 3.80
CA PHE A 317 9.41 21.29 3.50
C PHE A 317 8.14 21.45 4.34
N ALA A 318 8.30 21.77 5.64
CA ALA A 318 7.18 22.00 6.54
C ALA A 318 6.32 23.18 6.09
N GLU A 319 6.92 24.26 5.64
CA GLU A 319 6.18 25.43 5.13
C GLU A 319 5.39 25.11 3.88
N ALA A 320 6.00 24.38 2.95
CA ALA A 320 5.30 23.92 1.73
C ALA A 320 4.10 23.03 2.09
N ALA A 321 4.27 22.11 3.03
CA ALA A 321 3.20 21.22 3.48
C ALA A 321 2.06 21.98 4.18
N LYS A 322 2.35 23.01 4.94
CA LYS A 322 1.34 23.81 5.67
C LYS A 322 0.38 24.55 4.75
N THR A 323 0.81 24.92 3.56
CA THR A 323 -0.03 25.63 2.59
C THR A 323 -0.94 24.69 1.80
N ALA A 324 -0.72 23.38 1.89
CA ALA A 324 -1.44 22.37 1.12
C ALA A 324 -2.86 22.15 1.62
N LYS A 325 -3.74 21.71 0.72
CA LYS A 325 -5.05 21.15 1.03
C LYS A 325 -5.04 19.62 0.91
N THR A 326 -4.12 19.08 0.10
CA THR A 326 -3.89 17.64 -0.04
C THR A 326 -2.39 17.38 0.00
N VAL A 327 -1.98 16.40 0.80
CA VAL A 327 -0.59 15.94 0.86
C VAL A 327 -0.56 14.42 0.70
N VAL A 328 0.30 13.95 -0.21
CA VAL A 328 0.65 12.52 -0.32
C VAL A 328 2.13 12.41 -0.02
N TRP A 329 2.47 11.55 0.93
CA TRP A 329 3.85 11.33 1.35
C TRP A 329 4.22 9.86 1.16
N ASN A 330 5.30 9.60 0.41
CA ASN A 330 5.84 8.26 0.17
C ASN A 330 7.37 8.27 0.32
N GLY A 331 7.89 7.64 1.35
CA GLY A 331 9.32 7.47 1.62
C GLY A 331 9.88 8.45 2.65
N PRO A 332 10.72 7.97 3.59
CA PRO A 332 11.31 8.80 4.63
C PRO A 332 12.35 9.77 4.08
N MET A 333 12.63 10.83 4.86
CA MET A 333 13.58 11.88 4.49
C MET A 333 15.02 11.52 4.81
N GLY A 334 15.25 10.51 5.61
CA GLY A 334 16.56 10.05 6.04
C GLY A 334 16.51 8.66 6.66
N VAL A 335 17.59 8.28 7.34
CA VAL A 335 17.69 7.00 8.05
C VAL A 335 16.92 7.10 9.37
N PHE A 336 15.61 7.03 9.28
CA PHE A 336 14.69 7.33 10.41
C PHE A 336 14.77 6.31 11.55
N GLU A 337 15.35 5.13 11.32
CA GLU A 337 15.60 4.14 12.37
C GLU A 337 16.68 4.59 13.35
N ASN A 338 17.45 5.60 12.97
CA ASN A 338 18.47 6.21 13.81
C ASN A 338 17.92 7.50 14.44
N PRO A 339 17.89 7.63 15.77
CA PRO A 339 17.31 8.79 16.46
C PRO A 339 17.84 10.16 16.00
N VAL A 340 19.13 10.24 15.70
CA VAL A 340 19.75 11.50 15.24
C VAL A 340 19.38 11.80 13.79
N LEU A 341 19.25 10.76 12.97
CA LEU A 341 18.95 10.88 11.54
C LEU A 341 17.44 10.84 11.23
N ALA A 342 16.60 10.74 12.25
CA ALA A 342 15.15 10.79 12.14
C ALA A 342 14.58 12.21 12.15
N LYS A 343 15.37 13.22 12.48
CA LYS A 343 14.90 14.58 12.69
C LYS A 343 14.17 15.18 11.49
N GLY A 344 14.65 14.91 10.28
CA GLY A 344 14.01 15.39 9.06
C GLY A 344 12.65 14.74 8.83
N THR A 345 12.57 13.43 9.02
CA THR A 345 11.32 12.67 8.90
C THR A 345 10.31 13.10 9.98
N ILE A 346 10.78 13.31 11.22
CA ILE A 346 9.94 13.80 12.33
C ILE A 346 9.38 15.18 11.98
N ALA A 347 10.19 16.08 11.45
CA ALA A 347 9.76 17.43 11.10
C ALA A 347 8.65 17.41 10.02
N VAL A 348 8.78 16.58 9.02
CA VAL A 348 7.75 16.39 8.00
C VAL A 348 6.47 15.81 8.61
N ALA A 349 6.59 14.74 9.40
CA ALA A 349 5.45 14.11 10.06
C ALA A 349 4.71 15.11 10.97
N LYS A 350 5.46 15.91 11.74
CA LYS A 350 4.90 16.93 12.61
C LYS A 350 4.16 18.03 11.81
N ALA A 351 4.72 18.47 10.71
CA ALA A 351 4.06 19.45 9.84
C ALA A 351 2.73 18.91 9.30
N LEU A 352 2.70 17.63 8.90
CA LEU A 352 1.47 16.99 8.42
C LEU A 352 0.46 16.78 9.55
N ALA A 353 0.90 16.55 10.77
CA ALA A 353 0.03 16.42 11.93
C ALA A 353 -0.64 17.76 12.32
N GLU A 354 -0.02 18.88 12.00
CA GLU A 354 -0.47 20.23 12.36
C GLU A 354 -1.24 20.94 11.23
N THR A 355 -1.25 20.40 10.03
CA THR A 355 -1.96 21.00 8.89
C THR A 355 -3.43 20.60 8.84
N ASP A 356 -4.26 21.45 8.25
CA ASP A 356 -5.68 21.14 7.98
C ASP A 356 -5.88 20.36 6.67
N ALA A 357 -4.80 20.02 5.97
CA ALA A 357 -4.85 19.27 4.74
C ALA A 357 -5.30 17.81 4.95
N THR A 358 -5.85 17.23 3.90
CA THR A 358 -5.99 15.77 3.84
C THR A 358 -4.59 15.19 3.64
N THR A 359 -4.14 14.39 4.61
CA THR A 359 -2.78 13.83 4.63
C THR A 359 -2.83 12.32 4.44
N ILE A 360 -2.14 11.86 3.40
CA ILE A 360 -2.15 10.45 2.98
C ILE A 360 -0.72 9.95 2.96
N ILE A 361 -0.48 8.87 3.69
CA ILE A 361 0.81 8.20 3.73
C ILE A 361 0.72 6.97 2.83
N GLY A 362 1.56 6.93 1.81
CA GLY A 362 1.64 5.81 0.86
C GLY A 362 2.98 5.09 0.97
N GLY A 363 2.94 3.75 1.06
CA GLY A 363 4.15 2.93 1.11
C GLY A 363 4.55 2.46 2.49
N GLY A 364 5.22 1.30 2.52
CA GLY A 364 5.54 0.60 3.76
C GLY A 364 6.50 1.35 4.68
N ASP A 365 7.56 1.94 4.14
CA ASP A 365 8.56 2.66 4.93
C ASP A 365 7.99 3.93 5.56
N SER A 366 7.18 4.67 4.81
CA SER A 366 6.52 5.88 5.34
C SER A 366 5.54 5.53 6.44
N ALA A 367 4.74 4.48 6.24
CA ALA A 367 3.80 3.98 7.24
C ALA A 367 4.55 3.53 8.51
N ALA A 368 5.63 2.79 8.34
CA ALA A 368 6.49 2.36 9.45
C ALA A 368 7.08 3.55 10.20
N ALA A 369 7.59 4.55 9.48
CA ALA A 369 8.14 5.77 10.07
C ALA A 369 7.10 6.53 10.88
N VAL A 370 5.93 6.77 10.33
CA VAL A 370 4.84 7.49 10.99
C VAL A 370 4.35 6.74 12.24
N ASN A 371 4.22 5.42 12.16
CA ASN A 371 3.83 4.57 13.29
C ASN A 371 4.91 4.59 14.39
N GLN A 372 6.17 4.38 14.02
CA GLN A 372 7.29 4.36 14.95
C GLN A 372 7.47 5.70 15.66
N LEU A 373 7.28 6.80 14.95
CA LEU A 373 7.44 8.16 15.48
C LEU A 373 6.20 8.70 16.20
N GLY A 374 5.11 7.94 16.26
CA GLY A 374 3.93 8.28 17.04
C GLY A 374 2.96 9.26 16.40
N PHE A 375 2.98 9.42 15.07
CA PHE A 375 2.12 10.36 14.35
C PHE A 375 0.99 9.69 13.54
N ALA A 376 0.83 8.36 13.65
CA ALA A 376 -0.10 7.61 12.81
C ALA A 376 -1.56 8.10 12.93
N ASP A 377 -2.02 8.38 14.14
CA ASP A 377 -3.38 8.85 14.41
C ASP A 377 -3.65 10.30 13.99
N LYS A 378 -2.61 11.03 13.61
CA LYS A 378 -2.71 12.39 13.11
C LYS A 378 -2.83 12.47 11.58
N MET A 379 -2.65 11.35 10.89
CA MET A 379 -2.78 11.28 9.44
C MET A 379 -4.22 10.96 9.04
N SER A 380 -4.69 11.53 7.93
CA SER A 380 -6.04 11.26 7.42
C SER A 380 -6.19 9.81 6.96
N HIS A 381 -5.15 9.27 6.31
CA HIS A 381 -5.12 7.89 5.87
C HIS A 381 -3.69 7.40 5.74
N ILE A 382 -3.46 6.19 6.22
CA ILE A 382 -2.19 5.46 6.02
C ILE A 382 -2.51 4.26 5.14
N SER A 383 -2.02 4.28 3.90
CA SER A 383 -2.22 3.16 2.98
C SER A 383 -1.41 1.94 3.44
N THR A 384 -2.07 0.81 3.50
CA THR A 384 -1.44 -0.48 3.81
C THR A 384 -1.13 -1.29 2.55
N GLY A 385 -1.34 -0.69 1.38
CA GLY A 385 -1.26 -1.36 0.09
C GLY A 385 0.14 -1.73 -0.39
N GLY A 386 1.20 -1.22 0.22
CA GLY A 386 2.56 -1.53 -0.20
C GLY A 386 2.80 -1.29 -1.70
N GLY A 387 3.09 -2.36 -2.44
CA GLY A 387 3.32 -2.29 -3.89
C GLY A 387 2.13 -1.78 -4.68
N ALA A 388 0.91 -2.06 -4.25
CA ALA A 388 -0.30 -1.55 -4.90
C ALA A 388 -0.40 -0.03 -4.77
N SER A 389 -0.08 0.52 -3.59
CA SER A 389 -0.04 1.97 -3.37
C SER A 389 0.98 2.63 -4.28
N LEU A 390 2.17 2.04 -4.41
CA LEU A 390 3.24 2.54 -5.27
C LEU A 390 2.80 2.54 -6.74
N GLU A 391 2.25 1.43 -7.23
CA GLU A 391 1.77 1.33 -8.61
C GLU A 391 0.63 2.31 -8.89
N PHE A 392 -0.23 2.56 -7.91
CA PHE A 392 -1.26 3.58 -8.04
C PHE A 392 -0.64 4.98 -8.21
N LEU A 393 0.38 5.30 -7.40
CA LEU A 393 1.12 6.57 -7.52
C LEU A 393 1.87 6.70 -8.84
N GLU A 394 2.21 5.59 -9.49
CA GLU A 394 2.77 5.55 -10.84
C GLU A 394 1.75 5.86 -11.95
N GLY A 395 0.47 5.95 -11.60
CA GLY A 395 -0.61 6.17 -12.56
C GLY A 395 -1.12 4.90 -13.24
N LYS A 396 -0.73 3.73 -12.75
CA LYS A 396 -1.18 2.45 -13.30
C LYS A 396 -2.59 2.12 -12.87
N GLU A 397 -3.33 1.48 -13.77
CA GLU A 397 -4.61 0.86 -13.43
C GLU A 397 -4.36 -0.41 -12.61
N LEU A 398 -5.02 -0.52 -11.47
CA LEU A 398 -4.91 -1.71 -10.62
C LEU A 398 -5.98 -2.74 -11.03
N PRO A 399 -5.59 -3.96 -11.45
CA PRO A 399 -6.55 -4.97 -11.91
C PRO A 399 -7.68 -5.26 -10.93
N GLY A 400 -7.37 -5.33 -9.63
CA GLY A 400 -8.39 -5.59 -8.60
C GLY A 400 -9.39 -4.44 -8.41
N VAL A 401 -9.02 -3.21 -8.74
CA VAL A 401 -9.92 -2.06 -8.74
C VAL A 401 -10.72 -2.03 -10.05
N ALA A 402 -10.03 -2.17 -11.18
CA ALA A 402 -10.66 -2.15 -12.51
C ALA A 402 -11.73 -3.23 -12.68
N ALA A 403 -11.54 -4.39 -12.04
CA ALA A 403 -12.46 -5.52 -12.13
C ALA A 403 -13.79 -5.30 -11.37
N ALA A 404 -13.87 -4.32 -10.47
CA ALA A 404 -15.10 -4.01 -9.75
C ALA A 404 -16.09 -3.24 -10.65
N ASP A 405 -17.36 -3.44 -10.38
CA ASP A 405 -18.44 -2.77 -11.12
C ASP A 405 -18.45 -1.26 -10.81
N ASP A 406 -18.69 -0.47 -11.84
CA ASP A 406 -18.81 0.98 -11.69
C ASP A 406 -20.16 1.35 -11.09
N LYS A 407 -20.16 2.38 -10.26
CA LYS A 407 -21.37 3.05 -9.78
C LYS A 407 -21.89 3.96 -10.87
N GLU A 408 -23.18 3.93 -11.16
CA GLU A 408 -23.84 4.84 -12.12
C GLU A 408 -23.93 6.28 -11.60
#